data_7e1d58456fd6c057817af50049607bf7
#
_entry.id   7e1d58456fd6c057817af50049607bf7
#
_cell.length_a   1.000
_cell.length_b   1.000
_cell.length_c   1.000
_cell.angle_alpha   90.00
_cell.angle_beta   90.00
_cell.angle_gamma   90.00
#
_symmetry.space_group_name_H-M   'P 1'
#
loop_
_entity.id
_entity.type
_entity.pdbx_description
1 polymer ?
#
loop_
_entity_poly.entity_id
_entity_poly.type
_entity_poly.pdbx_seq_one_letter_code
_entity_poly.pdbx_strand_id
1 'polypeptide(L)'
;MKNIFRKFTPMLMVALAVVALAGCAADDEDFTPGTADNGAYLYASSTNVTYGPDDQQVLKINVGRMDSTTEQTFNLSGDNDAFQVPSSVSFAPGQTSKEVDIPFSLQIGESQTVDIALPSDQKSNYGLDTLRVTVLRDYNWLSAGSGMFIENTFTGDSGTVAVQHADGTDIYRLVQPLKKMTGLTSNLQFTMDANGNVGFKNGLYDIFAGYSKNQGLDYLYYSDKYPDYCSFTNNNGVLELTFLLSDGSSLSTGGDFIFKWNKGYPVQNSFSESN
;
A
#
# COMPACT_ATOMS: atom_id res chain seq x y z
N MET A 1 45.97 44.50 26.11
CA MET A 1 45.56 43.86 24.85
C MET A 1 44.08 43.39 24.79
N LYS A 2 43.18 43.85 25.68
CA LYS A 2 41.78 43.41 25.74
C LYS A 2 40.76 44.41 25.09
N ASN A 3 41.16 45.57 24.67
CA ASN A 3 40.26 46.63 24.22
C ASN A 3 40.24 46.88 22.68
N ILE A 4 41.09 46.19 21.91
CA ILE A 4 41.17 46.38 20.46
C ILE A 4 40.11 45.51 19.74
N PHE A 5 39.77 44.34 20.26
CA PHE A 5 38.77 43.43 19.66
C PHE A 5 37.31 43.91 19.78
N ARG A 6 37.03 44.80 20.74
CA ARG A 6 35.66 45.25 21.00
C ARG A 6 35.15 46.36 20.01
N LYS A 7 36.06 46.97 19.28
CA LYS A 7 35.72 48.05 18.30
C LYS A 7 35.64 47.55 16.85
N PHE A 8 36.15 46.36 16.56
CA PHE A 8 36.11 45.80 15.21
C PHE A 8 34.89 44.88 14.93
N THR A 9 34.27 44.31 15.99
CA THR A 9 33.15 43.39 15.84
C THR A 9 31.89 44.00 15.23
N PRO A 10 31.47 45.26 15.59
CA PRO A 10 30.29 45.81 14.95
C PRO A 10 30.52 46.24 13.49
N MET A 11 31.78 46.62 13.15
CA MET A 11 32.11 47.03 11.77
C MET A 11 32.22 45.86 10.81
N LEU A 12 32.63 44.70 11.31
CA LEU A 12 32.66 43.46 10.52
C LEU A 12 31.23 42.88 10.28
N MET A 13 30.34 43.02 11.27
CA MET A 13 28.95 42.62 11.07
C MET A 13 28.18 43.49 10.10
N VAL A 14 28.45 44.80 10.07
CA VAL A 14 27.84 45.69 9.11
C VAL A 14 28.38 45.45 7.68
N ALA A 15 29.68 45.11 7.54
CA ALA A 15 30.24 44.74 6.25
C ALA A 15 29.69 43.39 5.73
N LEU A 16 29.46 42.42 6.61
CA LEU A 16 28.84 41.14 6.24
C LEU A 16 27.35 41.29 5.86
N ALA A 17 26.62 42.18 6.54
CA ALA A 17 25.21 42.45 6.24
C ALA A 17 25.04 43.16 4.90
N VAL A 18 25.99 44.04 4.53
CA VAL A 18 25.95 44.76 3.22
C VAL A 18 26.28 43.80 2.09
N VAL A 19 27.18 42.82 2.28
CA VAL A 19 27.49 41.82 1.24
C VAL A 19 26.31 40.83 1.06
N ALA A 20 25.56 40.51 2.12
CA ALA A 20 24.38 39.67 2.02
C ALA A 20 23.19 40.35 1.31
N LEU A 21 23.12 41.68 1.34
CA LEU A 21 22.08 42.44 0.60
C LEU A 21 22.48 42.75 -0.85
N ALA A 22 23.76 42.73 -1.20
CA ALA A 22 24.22 42.93 -2.58
C ALA A 22 24.14 41.63 -3.43
N GLY A 23 24.02 40.47 -2.79
CA GLY A 23 23.86 39.19 -3.48
C GLY A 23 22.44 38.86 -3.96
N CYS A 24 21.43 39.67 -3.61
CA CYS A 24 20.04 39.47 -4.04
C CYS A 24 19.59 40.43 -5.16
N ALA A 25 20.50 41.21 -5.74
CA ALA A 25 20.17 42.21 -6.77
C ALA A 25 20.75 41.92 -8.16
N ALA A 26 21.20 40.70 -8.39
CA ALA A 26 21.62 40.25 -9.72
C ALA A 26 20.73 39.05 -10.09
N ASP A 27 19.97 39.21 -11.15
CA ASP A 27 19.19 38.26 -11.94
C ASP A 27 17.65 38.39 -11.88
N ASP A 28 17.12 39.61 -11.78
CA ASP A 28 15.71 39.87 -12.05
C ASP A 28 15.38 40.04 -13.55
N GLU A 29 16.36 39.85 -14.45
CA GLU A 29 16.14 40.13 -15.88
C GLU A 29 15.56 38.97 -16.68
N ASP A 30 15.49 37.77 -16.13
CA ASP A 30 14.96 36.59 -16.85
C ASP A 30 13.79 35.88 -16.16
N PHE A 31 13.13 36.52 -15.19
CA PHE A 31 11.88 35.95 -14.66
C PHE A 31 10.75 36.18 -15.67
N THR A 32 10.67 35.32 -16.66
CA THR A 32 9.46 35.22 -17.48
C THR A 32 8.32 34.75 -16.57
N PRO A 33 7.29 35.59 -16.33
CA PRO A 33 6.12 35.11 -15.57
C PRO A 33 5.62 33.84 -16.23
N GLY A 34 5.46 32.76 -15.44
CA GLY A 34 4.93 31.50 -15.95
C GLY A 34 3.64 31.77 -16.71
N THR A 35 3.43 31.08 -17.80
CA THR A 35 2.17 31.13 -18.57
C THR A 35 1.02 30.87 -17.64
N ALA A 36 -0.06 31.66 -17.71
CA ALA A 36 -1.26 31.44 -16.94
C ALA A 36 -1.70 29.98 -17.14
N ASP A 37 -1.77 29.22 -16.06
CA ASP A 37 -2.16 27.82 -16.08
C ASP A 37 -3.66 27.72 -15.82
N ASN A 38 -4.43 27.52 -16.88
CA ASN A 38 -5.88 27.35 -16.82
C ASN A 38 -6.28 25.87 -16.69
N GLY A 39 -5.31 24.97 -16.51
CA GLY A 39 -5.57 23.54 -16.38
C GLY A 39 -5.97 23.11 -14.97
N ALA A 40 -6.45 21.88 -14.89
CA ALA A 40 -6.74 21.18 -13.63
C ALA A 40 -5.67 20.14 -13.31
N TYR A 41 -5.65 19.71 -12.05
CA TYR A 41 -4.81 18.63 -11.57
C TYR A 41 -5.57 17.76 -10.56
N LEU A 42 -5.14 16.51 -10.45
CA LEU A 42 -5.77 15.49 -9.58
C LEU A 42 -4.90 15.24 -8.35
N TYR A 43 -5.55 15.01 -7.20
CA TYR A 43 -4.87 14.57 -5.98
C TYR A 43 -5.81 13.83 -5.04
N ALA A 44 -5.24 13.00 -4.17
CA ALA A 44 -5.97 12.33 -3.09
C ALA A 44 -5.11 12.31 -1.83
N SER A 45 -5.74 12.10 -0.67
CA SER A 45 -5.04 11.95 0.61
C SER A 45 -4.23 10.64 0.68
N SER A 46 -4.69 9.61 -0.04
CA SER A 46 -4.02 8.32 -0.19
C SER A 46 -4.33 7.72 -1.55
N THR A 47 -3.36 7.03 -2.14
CA THR A 47 -3.51 6.26 -3.37
C THR A 47 -3.76 4.76 -3.11
N ASN A 48 -3.73 4.33 -1.84
CA ASN A 48 -4.14 3.00 -1.40
C ASN A 48 -5.19 3.17 -0.31
N VAL A 49 -6.43 2.79 -0.61
CA VAL A 49 -7.58 3.01 0.28
C VAL A 49 -8.23 1.67 0.60
N THR A 50 -8.51 1.45 1.88
CA THR A 50 -9.19 0.23 2.35
C THR A 50 -10.55 0.59 2.91
N TYR A 51 -11.57 -0.13 2.47
CA TYR A 51 -12.95 -0.06 2.96
C TYR A 51 -13.29 -1.35 3.69
N GLY A 52 -13.98 -1.27 4.80
CA GLY A 52 -14.56 -2.42 5.47
C GLY A 52 -15.79 -2.97 4.73
N PRO A 53 -16.32 -4.12 5.17
CA PRO A 53 -17.45 -4.77 4.50
C PRO A 53 -18.74 -3.92 4.53
N ASP A 54 -18.92 -3.10 5.57
CA ASP A 54 -20.11 -2.27 5.79
C ASP A 54 -19.92 -0.81 5.37
N ASP A 55 -18.71 -0.43 4.94
CA ASP A 55 -18.43 0.94 4.51
C ASP A 55 -19.15 1.27 3.21
N GLN A 56 -19.55 2.54 3.07
CA GLN A 56 -20.08 3.04 1.82
C GLN A 56 -19.02 2.99 0.73
N GLN A 57 -19.33 2.35 -0.40
CA GLN A 57 -18.41 2.20 -1.52
C GLN A 57 -18.35 3.48 -2.36
N VAL A 58 -17.67 4.50 -1.84
CA VAL A 58 -17.45 5.79 -2.50
C VAL A 58 -16.01 6.23 -2.30
N LEU A 59 -15.23 6.20 -3.38
CA LEU A 59 -13.88 6.74 -3.41
C LEU A 59 -13.96 8.27 -3.53
N LYS A 60 -13.19 8.98 -2.72
CA LYS A 60 -13.09 10.44 -2.74
C LYS A 60 -11.74 10.88 -3.26
N ILE A 61 -11.77 11.70 -4.28
CA ILE A 61 -10.58 12.38 -4.81
C ILE A 61 -10.80 13.89 -4.83
N ASN A 62 -9.76 14.64 -5.11
CA ASN A 62 -9.86 16.08 -5.31
C ASN A 62 -9.38 16.46 -6.70
N VAL A 63 -10.09 17.41 -7.27
CA VAL A 63 -9.65 18.14 -8.48
C VAL A 63 -9.32 19.55 -8.06
N GLY A 64 -8.13 20.02 -8.41
CA GLY A 64 -7.68 21.39 -8.16
C GLY A 64 -7.45 22.15 -9.46
N ARG A 65 -7.51 23.49 -9.39
CA ARG A 65 -7.14 24.40 -10.49
C ARG A 65 -6.39 25.62 -9.97
N MET A 66 -5.54 26.22 -10.78
CA MET A 66 -4.77 27.40 -10.40
C MET A 66 -5.55 28.69 -10.67
N ASP A 67 -6.12 28.84 -11.87
CA ASP A 67 -6.98 29.97 -12.19
C ASP A 67 -8.42 29.74 -11.71
N SER A 68 -8.89 30.59 -10.81
CA SER A 68 -10.24 30.52 -10.25
C SER A 68 -11.11 31.72 -10.62
N THR A 69 -10.69 32.57 -11.55
CA THR A 69 -11.36 33.83 -11.89
C THR A 69 -12.73 33.62 -12.54
N THR A 70 -12.89 32.56 -13.32
CA THR A 70 -14.10 32.26 -14.07
C THR A 70 -14.69 30.91 -13.71
N GLU A 71 -15.95 30.69 -14.08
CA GLU A 71 -16.54 29.36 -14.09
C GLU A 71 -15.83 28.50 -15.14
N GLN A 72 -15.55 27.22 -14.78
CA GLN A 72 -14.86 26.31 -15.67
C GLN A 72 -15.29 24.85 -15.38
N THR A 73 -15.37 24.04 -16.42
CA THR A 73 -15.66 22.61 -16.35
C THR A 73 -14.52 21.81 -16.94
N PHE A 74 -14.07 20.78 -16.22
CA PHE A 74 -13.03 19.85 -16.65
C PHE A 74 -13.65 18.47 -16.85
N ASN A 75 -13.26 17.79 -17.92
CA ASN A 75 -13.67 16.43 -18.18
C ASN A 75 -12.81 15.45 -17.38
N LEU A 76 -13.42 14.35 -16.96
CA LEU A 76 -12.74 13.25 -16.27
C LEU A 76 -13.03 11.95 -17.01
N SER A 77 -12.13 11.00 -16.91
CA SER A 77 -12.30 9.63 -17.36
C SER A 77 -11.69 8.65 -16.36
N GLY A 78 -12.21 7.43 -16.34
CA GLY A 78 -11.63 6.30 -15.60
C GLY A 78 -11.45 5.12 -16.55
N ASP A 79 -10.49 4.27 -16.28
CA ASP A 79 -10.15 3.08 -17.08
C ASP A 79 -10.74 1.77 -16.55
N ASN A 80 -11.46 1.81 -15.43
CA ASN A 80 -12.03 0.63 -14.78
C ASN A 80 -13.53 0.79 -14.50
N ASP A 81 -14.34 -0.06 -15.11
CA ASP A 81 -15.81 -0.02 -15.05
C ASP A 81 -16.38 -0.32 -13.64
N ALA A 82 -15.59 -0.87 -12.72
CA ALA A 82 -16.00 -1.02 -11.33
C ALA A 82 -16.15 0.33 -10.61
N PHE A 83 -15.63 1.43 -11.19
CA PHE A 83 -15.67 2.79 -10.66
C PHE A 83 -16.50 3.71 -11.55
N GLN A 84 -17.50 4.36 -10.97
CA GLN A 84 -18.36 5.30 -11.69
C GLN A 84 -17.76 6.71 -11.67
N VAL A 85 -16.67 6.90 -12.42
CA VAL A 85 -16.02 8.21 -12.54
C VAL A 85 -16.97 9.18 -13.25
N PRO A 86 -17.32 10.36 -12.65
CA PRO A 86 -18.16 11.33 -13.34
C PRO A 86 -17.45 11.87 -14.57
N SER A 87 -18.18 12.12 -15.64
CA SER A 87 -17.62 12.60 -16.92
C SER A 87 -17.04 14.00 -16.84
N SER A 88 -17.39 14.79 -15.82
CA SER A 88 -16.87 16.15 -15.63
C SER A 88 -17.03 16.67 -14.21
N VAL A 89 -16.27 17.71 -13.89
CA VAL A 89 -16.36 18.49 -12.67
C VAL A 89 -16.39 19.99 -13.01
N SER A 90 -17.35 20.72 -12.45
CA SER A 90 -17.51 22.16 -12.68
C SER A 90 -17.12 22.96 -11.42
N PHE A 91 -16.45 24.08 -11.63
CA PHE A 91 -15.99 25.04 -10.62
C PHE A 91 -16.68 26.37 -10.79
N ALA A 92 -17.23 26.91 -9.71
CA ALA A 92 -17.70 28.29 -9.69
C ALA A 92 -16.51 29.27 -9.58
N PRO A 93 -16.69 30.56 -9.97
CA PRO A 93 -15.68 31.58 -9.74
C PRO A 93 -15.24 31.64 -8.27
N GLY A 94 -13.93 31.74 -8.04
CA GLY A 94 -13.30 31.74 -6.71
C GLY A 94 -13.05 30.34 -6.12
N GLN A 95 -13.58 29.27 -6.70
CA GLN A 95 -13.36 27.90 -6.25
C GLN A 95 -12.07 27.34 -6.85
N THR A 96 -11.10 26.94 -6.01
CA THR A 96 -9.79 26.40 -6.42
C THR A 96 -9.67 24.90 -6.33
N SER A 97 -10.55 24.24 -5.55
CA SER A 97 -10.58 22.78 -5.41
C SER A 97 -12.00 22.29 -5.22
N LYS A 98 -12.21 21.02 -5.59
CA LYS A 98 -13.48 20.31 -5.40
C LYS A 98 -13.24 18.85 -5.12
N GLU A 99 -13.89 18.32 -4.07
CA GLU A 99 -13.98 16.89 -3.82
C GLU A 99 -14.95 16.26 -4.82
N VAL A 100 -14.59 15.11 -5.34
CA VAL A 100 -15.37 14.33 -6.30
C VAL A 100 -15.60 12.96 -5.70
N ASP A 101 -16.87 12.60 -5.56
CA ASP A 101 -17.32 11.29 -5.14
C ASP A 101 -17.38 10.34 -6.35
N ILE A 102 -16.71 9.19 -6.24
CA ILE A 102 -16.66 8.14 -7.27
C ILE A 102 -17.23 6.87 -6.65
N PRO A 103 -18.51 6.56 -6.88
CA PRO A 103 -19.08 5.29 -6.46
C PRO A 103 -18.34 4.12 -7.13
N PHE A 104 -18.15 3.04 -6.37
CA PHE A 104 -17.56 1.81 -6.92
C PHE A 104 -18.35 0.59 -6.45
N SER A 105 -18.08 -0.56 -7.07
CA SER A 105 -18.71 -1.84 -6.72
C SER A 105 -17.67 -2.95 -6.72
N LEU A 106 -17.20 -3.31 -5.52
CA LEU A 106 -16.27 -4.41 -5.29
C LEU A 106 -16.89 -5.44 -4.34
N GLN A 107 -16.54 -6.71 -4.54
CA GLN A 107 -16.86 -7.76 -3.58
C GLN A 107 -15.96 -7.68 -2.36
N ILE A 108 -16.40 -8.19 -1.21
CA ILE A 108 -15.55 -8.29 -0.02
C ILE A 108 -14.33 -9.17 -0.34
N GLY A 109 -13.14 -8.69 0.02
CA GLY A 109 -11.86 -9.31 -0.31
C GLY A 109 -11.34 -9.00 -1.71
N GLU A 110 -12.02 -8.16 -2.46
CA GLU A 110 -11.59 -7.72 -3.80
C GLU A 110 -10.76 -6.44 -3.72
N SER A 111 -9.70 -6.39 -4.53
CA SER A 111 -8.87 -5.19 -4.73
C SER A 111 -8.82 -4.84 -6.21
N GLN A 112 -9.08 -3.58 -6.52
CA GLN A 112 -9.05 -3.06 -7.89
C GLN A 112 -8.30 -1.72 -7.93
N THR A 113 -7.69 -1.45 -9.07
CA THR A 113 -7.01 -0.17 -9.33
C THR A 113 -7.76 0.58 -10.41
N VAL A 114 -7.86 1.89 -10.28
CA VAL A 114 -8.42 2.80 -11.29
C VAL A 114 -7.43 3.92 -11.57
N ASP A 115 -7.23 4.23 -12.85
CA ASP A 115 -6.57 5.44 -13.32
C ASP A 115 -7.63 6.48 -13.68
N ILE A 116 -7.65 7.59 -12.94
CA ILE A 116 -8.55 8.72 -13.19
C ILE A 116 -7.73 9.77 -13.91
N ALA A 117 -8.19 10.22 -15.07
CA ALA A 117 -7.42 11.11 -15.95
C ALA A 117 -8.19 12.35 -16.39
N LEU A 118 -7.44 13.43 -16.56
CA LEU A 118 -7.83 14.66 -17.27
C LEU A 118 -7.38 14.58 -18.73
N PRO A 119 -8.14 15.10 -19.69
CA PRO A 119 -7.67 15.28 -21.07
C PRO A 119 -6.41 16.13 -21.14
N SER A 120 -5.54 15.84 -22.10
CA SER A 120 -4.23 16.49 -22.23
C SER A 120 -4.30 18.02 -22.48
N ASP A 121 -5.40 18.51 -23.05
CA ASP A 121 -5.70 19.93 -23.28
C ASP A 121 -6.33 20.63 -22.06
N GLN A 122 -6.66 19.90 -21.01
CA GLN A 122 -7.28 20.42 -19.78
C GLN A 122 -6.41 20.25 -18.54
N LYS A 123 -5.24 19.65 -18.69
CA LYS A 123 -4.32 19.42 -17.58
C LYS A 123 -3.51 20.65 -17.21
N SER A 124 -3.21 20.79 -15.93
CA SER A 124 -2.24 21.75 -15.41
C SER A 124 -0.81 21.30 -15.72
N ASN A 125 0.08 22.28 -15.91
CA ASN A 125 1.51 22.01 -16.02
C ASN A 125 2.18 21.70 -14.67
N TYR A 126 1.48 21.91 -13.56
CA TYR A 126 2.04 21.87 -12.20
C TYR A 126 1.44 20.79 -11.30
N GLY A 127 0.71 19.82 -11.85
CA GLY A 127 0.10 18.76 -11.06
C GLY A 127 -0.11 17.47 -11.85
N LEU A 128 -0.67 16.45 -11.19
CA LEU A 128 -0.95 15.18 -11.84
C LEU A 128 -2.14 15.31 -12.78
N ASP A 129 -1.98 14.87 -14.00
CA ASP A 129 -3.05 14.72 -14.98
C ASP A 129 -3.75 13.34 -14.89
N THR A 130 -3.07 12.37 -14.29
CA THR A 130 -3.57 11.03 -14.04
C THR A 130 -3.31 10.66 -12.59
N LEU A 131 -4.35 10.23 -11.89
CA LEU A 131 -4.29 9.75 -10.50
C LEU A 131 -4.63 8.27 -10.47
N ARG A 132 -3.64 7.44 -10.10
CA ARG A 132 -3.81 6.01 -9.87
C ARG A 132 -4.19 5.73 -8.43
N VAL A 133 -5.33 5.07 -8.22
CA VAL A 133 -5.80 4.70 -6.89
C VAL A 133 -6.12 3.22 -6.85
N THR A 134 -5.57 2.52 -5.85
CA THR A 134 -5.92 1.13 -5.54
C THR A 134 -6.90 1.11 -4.37
N VAL A 135 -8.02 0.44 -4.57
CA VAL A 135 -9.08 0.27 -3.57
C VAL A 135 -9.19 -1.19 -3.20
N LEU A 136 -9.14 -1.49 -1.90
CA LEU A 136 -9.42 -2.80 -1.32
C LEU A 136 -10.73 -2.73 -0.54
N ARG A 137 -11.66 -3.64 -0.79
CA ARG A 137 -12.80 -3.92 0.10
C ARG A 137 -12.45 -5.10 1.00
N ASP A 138 -11.92 -4.82 2.20
CA ASP A 138 -11.38 -5.83 3.11
C ASP A 138 -12.50 -6.56 3.87
N TYR A 139 -12.15 -7.69 4.47
CA TYR A 139 -13.00 -8.48 5.33
C TYR A 139 -13.16 -7.86 6.73
N ASN A 140 -14.20 -8.28 7.44
CA ASN A 140 -14.26 -8.11 8.90
C ASN A 140 -13.36 -9.15 9.56
N TRP A 141 -12.18 -8.75 10.04
CA TRP A 141 -11.18 -9.64 10.61
C TRP A 141 -11.36 -9.81 12.10
N LEU A 142 -11.71 -11.00 12.52
CA LEU A 142 -11.85 -11.40 13.93
C LEU A 142 -10.58 -12.08 14.43
N SER A 143 -10.28 -11.97 15.73
CA SER A 143 -9.16 -12.69 16.33
C SER A 143 -9.42 -14.20 16.32
N ALA A 144 -8.50 -14.98 15.76
CA ALA A 144 -8.49 -16.44 15.76
C ALA A 144 -7.28 -17.00 16.53
N GLY A 145 -6.77 -16.24 17.51
CA GLY A 145 -5.70 -16.67 18.39
C GLY A 145 -4.30 -16.24 17.94
N SER A 146 -3.33 -17.08 18.27
CA SER A 146 -1.91 -16.83 17.96
C SER A 146 -1.10 -18.12 17.95
N GLY A 147 0.10 -18.06 17.38
CA GLY A 147 1.01 -19.18 17.37
C GLY A 147 2.46 -18.76 17.16
N MET A 148 3.34 -19.75 17.14
CA MET A 148 4.74 -19.58 16.83
C MET A 148 4.97 -19.76 15.34
N PHE A 149 5.45 -18.74 14.67
CA PHE A 149 5.89 -18.81 13.27
C PHE A 149 7.42 -19.02 13.24
N ILE A 150 7.86 -19.98 12.47
CA ILE A 150 9.26 -20.36 12.30
C ILE A 150 9.59 -20.21 10.81
N GLU A 151 10.59 -19.43 10.54
CA GLU A 151 11.05 -19.14 9.20
C GLU A 151 12.41 -19.86 9.02
N ASN A 152 12.49 -20.81 8.09
CA ASN A 152 13.69 -21.62 7.87
C ASN A 152 14.47 -21.24 6.60
N THR A 153 13.98 -20.22 5.89
CA THR A 153 14.50 -19.87 4.55
C THR A 153 15.58 -18.80 4.58
N PHE A 154 15.32 -17.70 5.29
CA PHE A 154 16.16 -16.50 5.23
C PHE A 154 17.06 -16.34 6.46
N THR A 155 16.52 -16.48 7.64
CA THR A 155 17.21 -16.16 8.91
C THR A 155 17.24 -17.32 9.90
N GLY A 156 16.37 -18.30 9.78
CA GLY A 156 16.15 -19.36 10.76
C GLY A 156 15.48 -18.86 12.05
N ASP A 157 14.89 -17.68 12.01
CA ASP A 157 14.28 -17.04 13.18
C ASP A 157 12.85 -17.53 13.44
N SER A 158 12.35 -17.22 14.63
CA SER A 158 10.98 -17.50 15.03
C SER A 158 10.35 -16.33 15.80
N GLY A 159 9.02 -16.30 15.82
CA GLY A 159 8.29 -15.28 16.56
C GLY A 159 6.82 -15.60 16.73
N THR A 160 6.21 -14.99 17.76
CA THR A 160 4.76 -15.10 17.96
C THR A 160 4.04 -14.25 16.92
N VAL A 161 3.05 -14.85 16.26
CA VAL A 161 2.23 -14.24 15.21
C VAL A 161 0.76 -14.39 15.59
N ALA A 162 -0.01 -13.31 15.42
CA ALA A 162 -1.47 -13.35 15.59
C ALA A 162 -2.12 -13.98 14.36
N VAL A 163 -3.23 -14.68 14.60
CA VAL A 163 -4.10 -15.22 13.56
C VAL A 163 -5.41 -14.48 13.57
N GLN A 164 -5.91 -14.16 12.40
CA GLN A 164 -7.24 -13.59 12.20
C GLN A 164 -8.04 -14.46 11.23
N HIS A 165 -9.35 -14.43 11.41
CA HIS A 165 -10.33 -15.11 10.58
C HIS A 165 -11.27 -14.07 9.98
N ALA A 166 -11.53 -14.16 8.70
CA ALA A 166 -12.51 -13.33 8.01
C ALA A 166 -13.92 -13.84 8.34
N ASP A 167 -14.71 -13.03 9.01
CA ASP A 167 -16.04 -13.38 9.51
C ASP A 167 -16.93 -13.97 8.42
N GLY A 168 -17.58 -15.08 8.74
CA GLY A 168 -18.51 -15.78 7.82
C GLY A 168 -17.83 -16.49 6.64
N THR A 169 -16.50 -16.69 6.65
CA THR A 169 -15.75 -17.33 5.56
C THR A 169 -14.87 -18.48 6.08
N ASP A 170 -14.16 -19.15 5.19
CA ASP A 170 -13.08 -20.10 5.49
C ASP A 170 -11.68 -19.45 5.39
N ILE A 171 -11.60 -18.11 5.30
CA ILE A 171 -10.37 -17.36 5.07
C ILE A 171 -9.73 -16.97 6.40
N TYR A 172 -8.45 -17.27 6.53
CA TYR A 172 -7.60 -16.92 7.66
C TYR A 172 -6.41 -16.11 7.20
N ARG A 173 -5.76 -15.40 8.14
CA ARG A 173 -4.45 -14.78 7.87
C ARG A 173 -3.54 -14.85 9.08
N LEU A 174 -2.26 -15.10 8.83
CA LEU A 174 -1.18 -14.80 9.76
C LEU A 174 -0.83 -13.31 9.60
N VAL A 175 -0.85 -12.58 10.72
CA VAL A 175 -0.65 -11.12 10.68
C VAL A 175 0.84 -10.82 10.66
N GLN A 176 1.33 -10.32 9.52
CA GLN A 176 2.69 -9.86 9.30
C GLN A 176 3.77 -10.88 9.79
N PRO A 177 3.69 -12.15 9.38
CA PRO A 177 4.53 -13.22 9.94
C PRO A 177 6.02 -12.98 9.75
N LEU A 178 6.41 -12.31 8.67
CA LEU A 178 7.81 -12.02 8.34
C LEU A 178 8.31 -10.67 8.86
N LYS A 179 7.46 -9.85 9.50
CA LYS A 179 7.83 -8.47 9.90
C LYS A 179 9.05 -8.41 10.79
N LYS A 180 9.14 -9.30 11.80
CA LYS A 180 10.26 -9.30 12.74
C LYS A 180 11.58 -9.73 12.08
N MET A 181 11.49 -10.61 11.10
CA MET A 181 12.64 -11.28 10.48
C MET A 181 13.17 -10.51 9.27
N THR A 182 12.29 -10.00 8.43
CA THR A 182 12.65 -9.34 7.16
C THR A 182 12.16 -7.90 7.06
N GLY A 183 11.33 -7.42 8.00
CA GLY A 183 10.70 -6.11 7.94
C GLY A 183 9.43 -6.05 7.10
N LEU A 184 9.03 -7.14 6.45
CA LEU A 184 7.84 -7.20 5.60
C LEU A 184 6.56 -7.13 6.41
N THR A 185 5.65 -6.28 5.98
CA THR A 185 4.36 -6.05 6.65
C THR A 185 3.17 -6.75 5.98
N SER A 186 3.42 -7.58 4.97
CA SER A 186 2.38 -8.36 4.31
C SER A 186 1.82 -9.44 5.23
N ASN A 187 0.52 -9.67 5.15
CA ASN A 187 -0.16 -10.78 5.82
C ASN A 187 -0.09 -12.02 4.93
N LEU A 188 -0.03 -13.20 5.52
CA LEU A 188 -0.17 -14.46 4.80
C LEU A 188 -1.62 -14.94 4.92
N GLN A 189 -2.40 -14.81 3.84
CA GLN A 189 -3.78 -15.29 3.77
C GLN A 189 -3.84 -16.73 3.27
N PHE A 190 -4.75 -17.53 3.84
CA PHE A 190 -5.02 -18.90 3.44
C PHE A 190 -6.46 -19.29 3.71
N THR A 191 -6.92 -20.38 3.12
CA THR A 191 -8.21 -20.99 3.44
C THR A 191 -8.02 -22.17 4.41
N MET A 192 -8.97 -22.37 5.32
CA MET A 192 -9.04 -23.56 6.18
C MET A 192 -10.50 -23.94 6.39
N ASP A 193 -10.88 -25.13 5.94
CA ASP A 193 -12.23 -25.65 6.10
C ASP A 193 -12.50 -26.17 7.53
N ALA A 194 -13.73 -26.58 7.80
CA ALA A 194 -14.15 -27.11 9.12
C ALA A 194 -13.43 -28.40 9.52
N ASN A 195 -12.82 -29.12 8.58
CA ASN A 195 -12.04 -30.33 8.83
C ASN A 195 -10.55 -30.03 9.06
N GLY A 196 -10.14 -28.77 8.89
CA GLY A 196 -8.76 -28.33 9.00
C GLY A 196 -7.96 -28.49 7.71
N ASN A 197 -8.58 -28.81 6.57
CA ASN A 197 -7.87 -28.79 5.29
C ASN A 197 -7.53 -27.36 4.91
N VAL A 198 -6.30 -27.15 4.52
CA VAL A 198 -5.75 -25.82 4.21
C VAL A 198 -5.39 -25.68 2.75
N GLY A 199 -5.41 -24.42 2.25
CA GLY A 199 -5.06 -24.11 0.89
C GLY A 199 -4.98 -22.62 0.65
N PHE A 200 -4.72 -22.22 -0.60
CA PHE A 200 -4.77 -20.83 -1.02
C PHE A 200 -5.95 -20.60 -1.96
N LYS A 201 -6.57 -19.44 -1.86
CA LYS A 201 -7.64 -19.04 -2.78
C LYS A 201 -7.08 -19.08 -4.22
N ASN A 202 -7.77 -19.80 -5.10
CA ASN A 202 -7.39 -20.04 -6.50
C ASN A 202 -6.09 -20.86 -6.70
N GLY A 203 -5.58 -21.55 -5.67
CA GLY A 203 -4.40 -22.41 -5.79
C GLY A 203 -3.10 -21.69 -6.14
N LEU A 204 -3.07 -20.37 -6.02
CA LEU A 204 -1.92 -19.52 -6.31
C LEU A 204 -1.72 -18.50 -5.20
N TYR A 205 -0.46 -18.38 -4.77
CA TYR A 205 -0.04 -17.34 -3.85
C TYR A 205 1.30 -16.76 -4.31
N ASP A 206 1.35 -15.44 -4.44
CA ASP A 206 2.55 -14.70 -4.83
C ASP A 206 2.71 -13.52 -3.88
N ILE A 207 3.80 -13.51 -3.12
CA ILE A 207 4.09 -12.48 -2.14
C ILE A 207 5.58 -12.19 -2.11
N PHE A 208 5.92 -10.92 -1.97
CA PHE A 208 7.28 -10.52 -1.62
C PHE A 208 7.64 -11.06 -0.23
N ALA A 209 8.69 -11.87 -0.14
CA ALA A 209 9.05 -12.61 1.06
C ALA A 209 10.30 -12.11 1.75
N GLY A 210 11.28 -11.61 1.02
CA GLY A 210 12.54 -11.20 1.61
C GLY A 210 13.51 -10.55 0.65
N TYR A 211 14.66 -10.17 1.17
CA TYR A 211 15.78 -9.62 0.44
C TYR A 211 17.04 -10.43 0.75
N SER A 212 17.59 -11.08 -0.27
CA SER A 212 18.90 -11.71 -0.19
C SER A 212 19.97 -10.71 -0.61
N LYS A 213 21.02 -10.55 0.20
CA LYS A 213 22.17 -9.67 -0.12
C LYS A 213 22.87 -10.03 -1.42
N ASN A 214 22.75 -11.30 -1.83
CA ASN A 214 23.44 -11.83 -3.01
C ASN A 214 22.55 -11.96 -4.25
N GLN A 215 21.22 -12.00 -4.09
CA GLN A 215 20.27 -12.34 -5.14
C GLN A 215 19.20 -11.25 -5.36
N GLY A 216 19.09 -10.26 -4.47
CA GLY A 216 18.08 -9.22 -4.57
C GLY A 216 16.77 -9.55 -3.86
N LEU A 217 15.64 -9.18 -4.45
CA LEU A 217 14.31 -9.41 -3.89
C LEU A 217 13.83 -10.82 -4.24
N ASP A 218 13.41 -11.56 -3.22
CA ASP A 218 12.81 -12.88 -3.37
C ASP A 218 11.31 -12.83 -3.08
N TYR A 219 10.54 -13.52 -3.89
CA TYR A 219 9.10 -13.69 -3.74
C TYR A 219 8.80 -15.14 -3.37
N LEU A 220 7.86 -15.34 -2.47
CA LEU A 220 7.25 -16.64 -2.23
C LEU A 220 6.21 -16.88 -3.33
N TYR A 221 6.36 -18.00 -4.02
CA TYR A 221 5.46 -18.42 -5.08
C TYR A 221 4.88 -19.79 -4.75
N TYR A 222 3.56 -19.90 -4.69
CA TYR A 222 2.84 -21.15 -4.50
C TYR A 222 1.93 -21.42 -5.69
N SER A 223 1.93 -22.66 -6.18
CA SER A 223 0.96 -23.09 -7.18
C SER A 223 0.71 -24.59 -7.08
N ASP A 224 -0.55 -24.99 -7.15
CA ASP A 224 -0.98 -26.39 -7.21
C ASP A 224 -0.47 -27.12 -8.46
N LYS A 225 0.07 -26.38 -9.43
CA LYS A 225 0.72 -26.97 -10.63
C LYS A 225 2.09 -27.58 -10.33
N TYR A 226 2.66 -27.29 -9.16
CA TYR A 226 3.99 -27.75 -8.75
C TYR A 226 3.93 -28.51 -7.42
N PRO A 227 3.13 -29.62 -7.32
CA PRO A 227 2.91 -30.32 -6.04
C PRO A 227 4.17 -30.96 -5.47
N ASP A 228 5.19 -31.24 -6.29
CA ASP A 228 6.47 -31.79 -5.85
C ASP A 228 7.37 -30.72 -5.18
N TYR A 229 7.04 -29.44 -5.34
CA TYR A 229 7.85 -28.30 -4.88
C TYR A 229 7.09 -27.34 -3.97
N CYS A 230 5.77 -27.37 -3.99
CA CYS A 230 4.91 -26.57 -3.14
C CYS A 230 4.02 -27.49 -2.30
N SER A 231 3.97 -27.24 -1.01
CA SER A 231 3.06 -27.95 -0.13
C SER A 231 2.46 -27.01 0.91
N PHE A 232 1.22 -27.27 1.28
CA PHE A 232 0.57 -26.61 2.38
C PHE A 232 -0.29 -27.63 3.13
N THR A 233 0.12 -27.96 4.34
CA THR A 233 -0.52 -28.97 5.17
C THR A 233 -0.85 -28.44 6.55
N ASN A 234 -1.84 -29.04 7.18
CA ASN A 234 -2.21 -28.77 8.56
C ASN A 234 -2.32 -30.09 9.33
N ASN A 235 -1.52 -30.23 10.36
CA ASN A 235 -1.58 -31.35 11.27
C ASN A 235 -1.92 -30.83 12.68
N ASN A 236 -3.22 -30.85 13.02
CA ASN A 236 -3.73 -30.43 14.33
C ASN A 236 -3.20 -29.06 14.80
N GLY A 237 -3.26 -28.07 13.93
CA GLY A 237 -2.80 -26.70 14.22
C GLY A 237 -1.31 -26.48 14.03
N VAL A 238 -0.60 -27.42 13.43
CA VAL A 238 0.74 -27.22 12.88
C VAL A 238 0.60 -27.08 11.37
N LEU A 239 0.76 -25.86 10.87
CA LEU A 239 0.80 -25.55 9.45
C LEU A 239 2.23 -25.70 8.96
N GLU A 240 2.44 -26.48 7.91
CA GLU A 240 3.72 -26.63 7.22
C GLU A 240 3.54 -26.13 5.78
N LEU A 241 4.34 -25.14 5.38
CA LEU A 241 4.24 -24.47 4.11
C LEU A 241 5.60 -24.53 3.40
N THR A 242 5.59 -25.07 2.19
CA THR A 242 6.75 -25.02 1.29
C THR A 242 6.39 -24.24 0.03
N PHE A 243 7.17 -23.22 -0.25
CA PHE A 243 7.02 -22.34 -1.40
C PHE A 243 8.22 -22.48 -2.33
N LEU A 244 8.03 -22.16 -3.59
CA LEU A 244 9.12 -21.79 -4.48
C LEU A 244 9.54 -20.36 -4.18
N LEU A 245 10.83 -20.09 -4.28
CA LEU A 245 11.38 -18.74 -4.28
C LEU A 245 11.52 -18.26 -5.72
N SER A 246 11.16 -17.02 -5.97
CA SER A 246 11.32 -16.37 -7.26
C SER A 246 12.06 -15.04 -7.10
N ASP A 247 13.08 -14.84 -7.90
CA ASP A 247 13.78 -13.55 -8.06
C ASP A 247 13.16 -12.67 -9.16
N GLY A 248 11.97 -13.06 -9.66
CA GLY A 248 11.28 -12.42 -10.78
C GLY A 248 11.70 -12.95 -12.15
N SER A 249 12.76 -13.78 -12.24
CA SER A 249 13.25 -14.37 -13.50
C SER A 249 13.32 -15.88 -13.47
N SER A 250 13.53 -16.47 -12.30
CA SER A 250 13.69 -17.92 -12.09
C SER A 250 12.95 -18.39 -10.85
N LEU A 251 12.66 -19.69 -10.78
CA LEU A 251 12.08 -20.35 -9.62
C LEU A 251 13.13 -21.28 -8.99
N SER A 252 13.22 -21.28 -7.67
CA SER A 252 14.06 -22.20 -6.89
C SER A 252 13.28 -22.76 -5.70
N THR A 253 13.73 -23.89 -5.16
CA THR A 253 13.15 -24.51 -3.97
C THR A 253 13.71 -23.88 -2.68
N GLY A 254 12.99 -23.98 -1.57
CA GLY A 254 13.50 -23.68 -0.23
C GLY A 254 12.77 -22.59 0.57
N GLY A 255 11.55 -22.26 0.18
CA GLY A 255 10.69 -21.38 0.99
C GLY A 255 9.94 -22.13 2.09
N ASP A 256 10.62 -22.60 3.17
CA ASP A 256 10.03 -23.46 4.19
C ASP A 256 9.63 -22.67 5.44
N PHE A 257 8.37 -22.80 5.83
CA PHE A 257 7.78 -22.13 6.98
C PHE A 257 6.94 -23.08 7.80
N ILE A 258 6.97 -22.91 9.12
CA ILE A 258 6.13 -23.67 10.05
C ILE A 258 5.38 -22.67 10.93
N PHE A 259 4.07 -22.83 11.05
CA PHE A 259 3.27 -22.14 12.06
C PHE A 259 2.64 -23.13 13.01
N LYS A 260 2.87 -22.96 14.31
CA LYS A 260 2.29 -23.79 15.37
C LYS A 260 1.29 -22.96 16.15
N TRP A 261 0.01 -23.32 16.07
CA TRP A 261 -1.04 -22.68 16.86
C TRP A 261 -0.82 -22.95 18.34
N ASN A 262 -0.73 -21.91 19.15
CA ASN A 262 -0.60 -22.03 20.60
C ASN A 262 -1.95 -21.80 21.29
N LYS A 263 -2.84 -21.00 20.69
CA LYS A 263 -4.12 -20.61 21.26
C LYS A 263 -5.14 -20.31 20.16
N GLY A 264 -6.38 -20.76 20.35
CA GLY A 264 -7.49 -20.41 19.48
C GLY A 264 -7.58 -21.21 18.18
N TYR A 265 -6.93 -22.41 18.10
CA TYR A 265 -7.10 -23.30 16.96
C TYR A 265 -8.57 -23.71 16.82
N PRO A 266 -9.22 -23.43 15.68
CA PRO A 266 -10.68 -23.52 15.59
C PRO A 266 -11.21 -24.93 15.31
N VAL A 267 -10.36 -25.87 14.87
CA VAL A 267 -10.78 -27.24 14.58
C VAL A 267 -10.81 -28.01 15.89
N GLN A 268 -11.99 -28.38 16.32
CA GLN A 268 -12.15 -29.28 17.50
C GLN A 268 -11.74 -30.68 17.09
N ASN A 269 -10.66 -31.18 17.70
CA ASN A 269 -10.36 -32.60 17.62
C ASN A 269 -11.52 -33.39 18.26
N SER A 270 -12.14 -34.26 17.48
CA SER A 270 -13.12 -35.24 17.97
C SER A 270 -12.46 -36.36 18.78
N PHE A 271 -11.41 -36.07 19.51
CA PHE A 271 -10.93 -36.99 20.55
C PHE A 271 -11.78 -36.76 21.80
N SER A 272 -12.85 -37.54 21.91
CA SER A 272 -13.50 -37.81 23.18
C SER A 272 -12.41 -38.20 24.18
N GLU A 273 -12.28 -37.41 25.24
CA GLU A 273 -11.68 -37.94 26.47
C GLU A 273 -12.43 -39.23 26.83
N SER A 274 -11.84 -40.34 26.52
CA SER A 274 -12.26 -41.61 27.14
C SER A 274 -11.77 -41.55 28.57
N ASN A 275 -12.72 -41.40 29.49
CA ASN A 275 -12.56 -41.54 30.93
C ASN A 275 -11.77 -42.81 31.31
#